data_95d61d23a97f70e67330b1824ba93e37
#
_entry.id   95d61d23a97f70e67330b1824ba93e37
#
_cell.length_a   1.000
_cell.length_b   1.000
_cell.length_c   1.000
_cell.angle_alpha   90.00
_cell.angle_beta   90.00
_cell.angle_gamma   90.00
#
_symmetry.space_group_name_H-M   'P 1'
#
loop_
_entity.id
_entity.type
_entity.pdbx_description
1 polymer ?
#
loop_
_entity_poly.entity_id
_entity_poly.type
_entity_poly.pdbx_seq_one_letter_code
_entity_poly.pdbx_strand_id
1 'polypeptide(L)'
;MVAAGTSAAVASRLLGREVTGERAITVDQTNESVIVGDEVVVKWLQPPVLTPHPGVELLHHLASRGFADMPGFVGVDERDDMVHAVVTRYLPGALDGWDWFVDEVDGWLHASLPFVNLVTWAERMGELTARLHGALADLQPSVVAARTYHLQAVDRLDDAMRMVDGDEGIRLRALEPSVRAALAPLDSNELLAAHRIHGDLHAGQFLRAQDQLVITDFDGNPLADSRERRLPQSPLLDVASMVQSIDHVGRIVVKRRHPWRGAEVEDFIAVATAAALAAYGPVDAAKLHALRVAQELHEFRYAATHLQRWMYVPDAALPALLRP
;
A
#
# COMPACT_ATOMS: atom_id res chain seq x y z
N MET A 1 20.64 14.37 -0.27
CA MET A 1 21.56 13.27 0.07
C MET A 1 22.15 13.51 1.45
N VAL A 2 22.08 12.52 2.30
CA VAL A 2 22.63 12.55 3.66
C VAL A 2 24.15 12.40 3.58
N ALA A 3 24.88 13.13 4.45
CA ALA A 3 26.35 13.05 4.47
C ALA A 3 26.82 11.64 4.89
N ALA A 4 27.89 11.14 4.27
CA ALA A 4 28.47 9.84 4.61
C ALA A 4 28.83 9.75 6.11
N GLY A 5 28.56 8.60 6.73
CA GLY A 5 28.76 8.35 8.15
C GLY A 5 27.60 8.80 9.06
N THR A 6 26.64 9.61 8.55
CA THR A 6 25.52 10.09 9.36
C THR A 6 24.56 8.97 9.72
N SER A 7 24.24 8.09 8.76
CA SER A 7 23.37 6.94 9.01
C SER A 7 24.00 5.95 9.99
N ALA A 8 25.31 5.71 9.87
CA ALA A 8 26.06 4.87 10.79
C ALA A 8 26.09 5.44 12.22
N ALA A 9 26.21 6.76 12.36
CA ALA A 9 26.14 7.43 13.66
C ALA A 9 24.76 7.28 14.32
N VAL A 10 23.68 7.45 13.56
CA VAL A 10 22.30 7.25 14.05
C VAL A 10 22.07 5.79 14.44
N ALA A 11 22.45 4.84 13.58
CA ALA A 11 22.32 3.41 13.84
C ALA A 11 23.10 3.00 15.10
N SER A 12 24.36 3.43 15.23
CA SER A 12 25.20 3.13 16.39
C SER A 12 24.62 3.64 17.70
N ARG A 13 24.10 4.88 17.69
CA ARG A 13 23.45 5.48 18.85
C ARG A 13 22.21 4.68 19.28
N LEU A 14 21.35 4.31 18.34
CA LEU A 14 20.10 3.59 18.65
C LEU A 14 20.35 2.14 19.04
N LEU A 15 21.39 1.49 18.51
CA LEU A 15 21.75 0.12 18.84
C LEU A 15 22.63 0.02 20.10
N GLY A 16 23.14 1.15 20.62
CA GLY A 16 24.03 1.17 21.80
C GLY A 16 25.42 0.56 21.55
N ARG A 17 25.86 0.45 20.29
CA ARG A 17 27.16 -0.08 19.88
C ARG A 17 27.57 0.44 18.51
N GLU A 18 28.84 0.43 18.23
CA GLU A 18 29.34 0.86 16.92
C GLU A 18 28.88 -0.09 15.81
N VAL A 19 28.35 0.49 14.74
CA VAL A 19 27.97 -0.18 13.48
C VAL A 19 28.47 0.69 12.33
N THR A 20 29.17 0.08 11.39
CA THR A 20 29.80 0.75 10.25
C THR A 20 29.40 0.11 8.94
N GLY A 21 29.73 0.78 7.84
CA GLY A 21 29.37 0.34 6.50
C GLY A 21 27.99 0.81 6.09
N GLU A 22 27.95 1.78 5.16
CA GLU A 22 26.73 2.36 4.63
C GLU A 22 26.54 1.93 3.17
N ARG A 23 25.32 1.54 2.82
CA ARG A 23 24.93 1.22 1.44
C ARG A 23 23.54 1.80 1.16
N ALA A 24 23.45 2.71 0.20
CA ALA A 24 22.18 3.30 -0.19
C ALA A 24 21.25 2.26 -0.83
N ILE A 25 19.95 2.38 -0.57
CA ILE A 25 18.90 1.69 -1.32
C ILE A 25 18.55 2.59 -2.49
N THR A 26 18.80 2.13 -3.72
CA THR A 26 18.66 2.92 -4.96
C THR A 26 17.37 2.58 -5.71
N VAL A 27 16.25 2.41 -5.02
CA VAL A 27 14.93 2.29 -5.66
C VAL A 27 14.25 3.66 -5.70
N ASP A 28 13.25 3.82 -6.56
CA ASP A 28 12.49 5.04 -6.75
C ASP A 28 11.69 5.33 -5.45
N GLN A 29 12.20 6.19 -4.57
CA GLN A 29 11.64 6.49 -3.26
C GLN A 29 11.58 8.01 -3.01
N THR A 30 10.52 8.44 -2.32
CA THR A 30 10.39 9.83 -1.84
C THR A 30 11.39 10.17 -0.71
N ASN A 31 11.87 9.15 -0.01
CA ASN A 31 12.78 9.25 1.13
C ASN A 31 14.11 8.54 0.82
N GLU A 32 15.21 9.03 1.38
CA GLU A 32 16.52 8.39 1.26
C GLU A 32 16.65 7.28 2.30
N SER A 33 16.93 6.05 1.86
CA SER A 33 17.11 4.88 2.73
C SER A 33 18.53 4.33 2.63
N VAL A 34 19.15 4.09 3.77
CA VAL A 34 20.53 3.61 3.87
C VAL A 34 20.61 2.36 4.75
N ILE A 35 21.15 1.28 4.21
CA ILE A 35 21.47 0.07 4.97
C ILE A 35 22.79 0.32 5.71
N VAL A 36 22.80 0.03 7.01
CA VAL A 36 24.00 0.18 7.86
C VAL A 36 24.37 -1.15 8.47
N GLY A 37 25.62 -1.60 8.21
CA GLY A 37 26.20 -2.81 8.77
C GLY A 37 25.48 -4.11 8.37
N ASP A 38 24.67 -4.09 7.30
CA ASP A 38 23.75 -5.19 6.95
C ASP A 38 22.80 -5.60 8.10
N GLU A 39 22.54 -4.68 9.05
CA GLU A 39 21.73 -4.94 10.23
C GLU A 39 20.45 -4.08 10.30
N VAL A 40 20.56 -2.84 9.89
CA VAL A 40 19.44 -1.89 9.97
C VAL A 40 19.30 -1.06 8.70
N VAL A 41 18.09 -0.56 8.47
CA VAL A 41 17.78 0.46 7.46
C VAL A 41 17.47 1.76 8.20
N VAL A 42 18.16 2.83 7.81
CA VAL A 42 17.89 4.20 8.25
C VAL A 42 17.15 4.90 7.13
N LYS A 43 15.83 5.13 7.31
CA LYS A 43 14.96 5.87 6.37
C LYS A 43 14.94 7.33 6.78
N TRP A 44 15.54 8.21 5.97
CA TRP A 44 15.58 9.64 6.20
C TRP A 44 14.34 10.32 5.63
N LEU A 45 13.63 11.05 6.47
CA LEU A 45 12.47 11.84 6.04
C LEU A 45 12.93 13.18 5.44
N GLN A 46 12.50 13.47 4.23
CA GLN A 46 12.91 14.70 3.52
C GLN A 46 11.66 15.42 2.97
N PRO A 47 11.27 16.54 3.62
CA PRO A 47 11.84 17.16 4.82
C PRO A 47 11.52 16.36 6.11
N PRO A 48 12.24 16.63 7.23
CA PRO A 48 11.88 16.13 8.55
C PRO A 48 10.43 16.47 8.92
N VAL A 49 9.76 15.60 9.69
CA VAL A 49 8.34 15.71 10.00
C VAL A 49 8.12 16.01 11.48
N LEU A 50 7.21 16.93 11.81
CA LEU A 50 6.85 17.26 13.18
C LEU A 50 6.37 16.02 13.96
N THR A 51 6.81 15.93 15.22
CA THR A 51 6.31 14.93 16.17
C THR A 51 4.87 15.31 16.62
N PRO A 52 3.96 14.32 16.75
CA PRO A 52 4.16 12.90 16.52
C PRO A 52 4.01 12.51 15.03
N HIS A 53 4.95 11.70 14.55
CA HIS A 53 4.93 11.19 13.19
C HIS A 53 3.95 10.00 13.06
N PRO A 54 3.03 9.99 12.05
CA PRO A 54 1.99 8.95 11.92
C PRO A 54 2.52 7.52 11.90
N GLY A 55 3.54 7.26 11.09
CA GLY A 55 4.14 5.93 10.95
C GLY A 55 4.91 5.50 12.19
N VAL A 56 5.57 6.42 12.89
CA VAL A 56 6.28 6.11 14.14
C VAL A 56 5.31 5.68 15.24
N GLU A 57 4.13 6.32 15.33
CA GLU A 57 3.08 5.90 16.27
C GLU A 57 2.62 4.46 15.99
N LEU A 58 2.42 4.09 14.70
CA LEU A 58 2.06 2.73 14.31
C LEU A 58 3.17 1.73 14.64
N LEU A 59 4.42 2.03 14.30
CA LEU A 59 5.57 1.16 14.55
C LEU A 59 5.77 0.92 16.06
N HIS A 60 5.65 1.96 16.90
CA HIS A 60 5.71 1.81 18.36
C HIS A 60 4.59 0.93 18.88
N HIS A 61 3.35 1.16 18.42
CA HIS A 61 2.22 0.38 18.86
C HIS A 61 2.37 -1.10 18.48
N LEU A 62 2.65 -1.38 17.21
CA LEU A 62 2.85 -2.73 16.68
C LEU A 62 3.99 -3.47 17.40
N ALA A 63 5.13 -2.80 17.63
CA ALA A 63 6.24 -3.36 18.39
C ALA A 63 5.84 -3.69 19.83
N SER A 64 5.06 -2.82 20.50
CA SER A 64 4.57 -3.06 21.85
C SER A 64 3.60 -4.25 21.94
N ARG A 65 2.90 -4.56 20.83
CA ARG A 65 2.00 -5.71 20.69
C ARG A 65 2.72 -6.99 20.27
N GLY A 66 4.03 -6.93 20.03
CA GLY A 66 4.81 -8.07 19.55
C GLY A 66 4.48 -8.47 18.11
N PHE A 67 3.97 -7.54 17.29
CA PHE A 67 3.71 -7.80 15.87
C PHE A 67 5.04 -8.03 15.15
N ALA A 68 5.29 -9.26 14.74
CA ALA A 68 6.55 -9.69 14.14
C ALA A 68 6.55 -9.65 12.61
N ASP A 69 5.39 -9.45 11.98
CA ASP A 69 5.22 -9.46 10.52
C ASP A 69 5.57 -8.10 9.89
N MET A 70 6.59 -7.44 10.44
CA MET A 70 7.18 -6.20 9.92
C MET A 70 8.68 -6.19 10.19
N PRO A 71 9.49 -5.37 9.46
CA PRO A 71 10.88 -5.14 9.85
C PRO A 71 10.95 -4.63 11.30
N GLY A 72 11.73 -5.31 12.14
CA GLY A 72 11.78 -4.98 13.58
C GLY A 72 12.08 -3.50 13.80
N PHE A 73 11.23 -2.80 14.54
CA PHE A 73 11.41 -1.38 14.85
C PHE A 73 12.56 -1.20 15.83
N VAL A 74 13.53 -0.34 15.51
CA VAL A 74 14.71 -0.05 16.33
C VAL A 74 14.56 1.28 17.06
N GLY A 75 14.05 2.31 16.37
CA GLY A 75 13.86 3.63 16.95
C GLY A 75 13.84 4.75 15.92
N VAL A 76 13.91 5.98 16.40
CA VAL A 76 13.90 7.19 15.59
C VAL A 76 15.06 8.11 15.91
N ASP A 77 15.48 8.89 14.94
CA ASP A 77 16.30 10.08 15.13
C ASP A 77 15.38 11.30 15.23
N GLU A 78 15.09 11.70 16.47
CA GLU A 78 14.24 12.85 16.79
C GLU A 78 15.09 13.96 17.40
N ARG A 79 14.93 15.17 16.88
CA ARG A 79 15.60 16.39 17.33
C ARG A 79 14.69 17.58 17.13
N ASP A 80 14.64 18.51 18.09
CA ASP A 80 13.87 19.75 18.00
C ASP A 80 12.39 19.52 17.63
N ASP A 81 11.74 18.51 18.23
CA ASP A 81 10.36 18.09 17.96
C ASP A 81 10.12 17.64 16.50
N MET A 82 11.19 17.24 15.81
CA MET A 82 11.14 16.75 14.42
C MET A 82 11.72 15.34 14.35
N VAL A 83 11.02 14.44 13.67
CA VAL A 83 11.54 13.14 13.26
C VAL A 83 12.36 13.32 11.98
N HIS A 84 13.64 13.02 12.03
CA HIS A 84 14.59 13.10 10.91
C HIS A 84 14.76 11.75 10.23
N ALA A 85 14.79 10.67 11.01
CA ALA A 85 14.92 9.32 10.46
C ALA A 85 14.18 8.28 11.28
N VAL A 86 13.72 7.23 10.60
CA VAL A 86 13.14 6.01 11.21
C VAL A 86 14.11 4.86 10.96
N VAL A 87 14.39 4.05 11.99
CA VAL A 87 15.32 2.94 11.91
C VAL A 87 14.61 1.62 12.18
N THR A 88 14.74 0.70 11.24
CA THR A 88 14.19 -0.66 11.33
C THR A 88 15.25 -1.70 11.05
N ARG A 89 15.01 -2.97 11.40
CA ARG A 89 15.91 -4.07 11.06
C ARG A 89 15.97 -4.27 9.55
N TYR A 90 17.17 -4.44 9.03
CA TYR A 90 17.37 -4.83 7.65
C TYR A 90 16.96 -6.29 7.44
N LEU A 91 16.28 -6.57 6.35
CA LEU A 91 15.89 -7.92 5.92
C LEU A 91 16.74 -8.30 4.70
N PRO A 92 17.82 -9.08 4.89
CA PRO A 92 18.70 -9.44 3.79
C PRO A 92 17.97 -10.20 2.68
N GLY A 93 18.17 -9.75 1.44
CA GLY A 93 17.57 -10.40 0.27
C GLY A 93 16.04 -10.23 0.14
N ALA A 94 15.43 -9.36 0.95
CA ALA A 94 14.00 -9.06 0.77
C ALA A 94 13.77 -8.41 -0.59
N LEU A 95 12.70 -8.85 -1.27
CA LEU A 95 12.26 -8.36 -2.57
C LEU A 95 11.11 -7.40 -2.38
N ASP A 96 11.09 -6.33 -3.17
CA ASP A 96 9.97 -5.40 -3.25
C ASP A 96 8.69 -6.10 -3.73
N GLY A 97 7.56 -5.69 -3.19
CA GLY A 97 6.27 -6.33 -3.45
C GLY A 97 5.83 -6.27 -4.91
N TRP A 98 6.08 -5.15 -5.59
CA TRP A 98 5.77 -5.07 -7.02
C TRP A 98 6.64 -6.00 -7.85
N ASP A 99 7.94 -6.04 -7.55
CA ASP A 99 8.90 -6.84 -8.31
C ASP A 99 8.61 -8.33 -8.18
N TRP A 100 8.57 -8.85 -6.94
CA TRP A 100 8.39 -10.29 -6.75
C TRP A 100 7.01 -10.78 -7.24
N PHE A 101 5.94 -9.99 -7.08
CA PHE A 101 4.61 -10.46 -7.46
C PHE A 101 4.42 -10.42 -8.98
N VAL A 102 4.94 -9.40 -9.65
CA VAL A 102 4.99 -9.35 -11.12
C VAL A 102 5.81 -10.52 -11.67
N ASP A 103 6.94 -10.85 -11.05
CA ASP A 103 7.80 -11.97 -11.48
C ASP A 103 7.15 -13.34 -11.25
N GLU A 104 6.38 -13.52 -10.17
CA GLU A 104 5.60 -14.75 -9.93
C GLU A 104 4.51 -14.94 -11.00
N VAL A 105 3.76 -13.88 -11.37
CA VAL A 105 2.75 -13.94 -12.43
C VAL A 105 3.40 -14.21 -13.79
N ASP A 106 4.51 -13.54 -14.07
CA ASP A 106 5.31 -13.76 -15.29
C ASP A 106 5.80 -15.21 -15.39
N GLY A 107 6.36 -15.73 -14.30
CA GLY A 107 6.83 -17.11 -14.20
C GLY A 107 5.70 -18.14 -14.41
N TRP A 108 4.51 -17.88 -13.90
CA TRP A 108 3.35 -18.71 -14.17
C TRP A 108 2.97 -18.69 -15.65
N LEU A 109 2.89 -17.52 -16.26
CA LEU A 109 2.54 -17.39 -17.68
C LEU A 109 3.57 -18.06 -18.62
N HIS A 110 4.82 -18.18 -18.19
CA HIS A 110 5.86 -18.96 -18.87
C HIS A 110 5.86 -20.46 -18.50
N ALA A 111 4.89 -20.93 -17.72
CA ALA A 111 4.80 -22.31 -17.19
C ALA A 111 6.05 -22.75 -16.39
N SER A 112 6.82 -21.81 -15.86
CA SER A 112 7.96 -22.08 -14.96
C SER A 112 7.56 -22.16 -13.49
N LEU A 113 6.40 -21.59 -13.11
CA LEU A 113 5.83 -21.62 -11.77
C LEU A 113 4.38 -22.12 -11.81
N PRO A 114 3.93 -22.91 -10.80
CA PRO A 114 2.56 -23.35 -10.72
C PRO A 114 1.61 -22.26 -10.25
N PHE A 115 0.39 -22.23 -10.80
CA PHE A 115 -0.65 -21.25 -10.44
C PHE A 115 -0.96 -21.19 -8.94
N VAL A 116 -0.88 -22.33 -8.25
CA VAL A 116 -1.12 -22.40 -6.82
C VAL A 116 -0.21 -21.49 -6.00
N ASN A 117 0.99 -21.19 -6.45
CA ASN A 117 1.88 -20.25 -5.76
C ASN A 117 1.27 -18.85 -5.69
N LEU A 118 0.66 -18.38 -6.78
CA LEU A 118 0.00 -17.08 -6.83
C LEU A 118 -1.17 -16.99 -5.85
N VAL A 119 -1.96 -18.07 -5.76
CA VAL A 119 -3.07 -18.19 -4.81
C VAL A 119 -2.53 -18.15 -3.39
N THR A 120 -1.49 -18.93 -3.09
CA THR A 120 -0.87 -18.97 -1.76
C THR A 120 -0.30 -17.61 -1.34
N TRP A 121 0.33 -16.85 -2.25
CA TRP A 121 0.81 -15.50 -1.93
C TRP A 121 -0.35 -14.54 -1.63
N ALA A 122 -1.43 -14.61 -2.41
CA ALA A 122 -2.61 -13.79 -2.17
C ALA A 122 -3.30 -14.13 -0.82
N GLU A 123 -3.41 -15.41 -0.47
CA GLU A 123 -3.87 -15.87 0.85
C GLU A 123 -3.02 -15.27 1.97
N ARG A 124 -1.69 -15.36 1.86
CA ARG A 124 -0.76 -14.80 2.86
C ARG A 124 -0.90 -13.28 2.99
N MET A 125 -1.13 -12.55 1.90
CA MET A 125 -1.42 -11.10 1.96
C MET A 125 -2.70 -10.82 2.76
N GLY A 126 -3.77 -11.59 2.51
CA GLY A 126 -5.03 -11.49 3.24
C GLY A 126 -4.87 -11.78 4.74
N GLU A 127 -4.24 -12.92 5.09
CA GLU A 127 -3.97 -13.30 6.48
C GLU A 127 -3.12 -12.25 7.21
N LEU A 128 -2.07 -11.74 6.55
CA LEU A 128 -1.17 -10.76 7.13
C LEU A 128 -1.89 -9.42 7.37
N THR A 129 -2.74 -9.00 6.43
CA THR A 129 -3.59 -7.82 6.60
C THR A 129 -4.57 -8.00 7.77
N ALA A 130 -5.18 -9.17 7.92
CA ALA A 130 -6.06 -9.47 9.06
C ALA A 130 -5.31 -9.39 10.41
N ARG A 131 -4.10 -9.95 10.48
CA ARG A 131 -3.26 -9.87 11.69
C ARG A 131 -2.84 -8.42 11.99
N LEU A 132 -2.49 -7.64 10.97
CA LEU A 132 -2.18 -6.21 11.13
C LEU A 132 -3.36 -5.46 11.74
N HIS A 133 -4.55 -5.60 11.16
CA HIS A 133 -5.76 -4.93 11.66
C HIS A 133 -6.14 -5.40 13.07
N GLY A 134 -5.95 -6.69 13.37
CA GLY A 134 -6.12 -7.20 14.74
C GLY A 134 -5.17 -6.55 15.74
N ALA A 135 -3.90 -6.34 15.35
CA ALA A 135 -2.91 -5.67 16.19
C ALA A 135 -3.16 -4.15 16.35
N LEU A 136 -3.83 -3.52 15.39
CA LEU A 136 -4.15 -2.09 15.41
C LEU A 136 -5.54 -1.78 15.98
N ALA A 137 -6.41 -2.78 16.20
CA ALA A 137 -7.82 -2.58 16.54
C ALA A 137 -8.09 -1.73 17.79
N ASP A 138 -7.16 -1.71 18.74
CA ASP A 138 -7.24 -0.90 19.97
C ASP A 138 -6.50 0.44 19.89
N LEU A 139 -5.86 0.74 18.75
CA LEU A 139 -5.21 2.03 18.52
C LEU A 139 -6.24 3.05 18.01
N GLN A 140 -6.74 3.89 18.91
CA GLN A 140 -7.77 4.91 18.65
C GLN A 140 -9.08 4.31 18.06
N PRO A 141 -9.71 3.32 18.73
CA PRO A 141 -10.95 2.73 18.26
C PRO A 141 -12.04 3.81 18.14
N SER A 142 -12.77 3.80 17.02
CA SER A 142 -13.75 4.81 16.67
C SER A 142 -14.77 4.26 15.68
N VAL A 143 -15.62 5.12 15.15
CA VAL A 143 -16.51 4.82 14.02
C VAL A 143 -16.51 5.97 13.03
N VAL A 144 -16.69 5.67 11.75
CA VAL A 144 -16.76 6.64 10.66
C VAL A 144 -18.00 6.34 9.81
N ALA A 145 -18.79 7.35 9.47
CA ALA A 145 -19.93 7.16 8.58
C ALA A 145 -19.46 6.77 7.16
N ALA A 146 -20.09 5.77 6.56
CA ALA A 146 -19.79 5.35 5.18
C ALA A 146 -19.87 6.53 4.20
N ARG A 147 -20.82 7.44 4.42
CA ARG A 147 -20.97 8.68 3.63
C ARG A 147 -19.71 9.55 3.59
N THR A 148 -18.85 9.51 4.59
CA THR A 148 -17.58 10.22 4.55
C THR A 148 -16.73 9.75 3.39
N TYR A 149 -16.64 8.43 3.18
CA TYR A 149 -15.90 7.85 2.06
C TYR A 149 -16.59 8.07 0.72
N HIS A 150 -17.93 8.10 0.69
CA HIS A 150 -18.68 8.47 -0.51
C HIS A 150 -18.30 9.87 -0.99
N LEU A 151 -18.36 10.86 -0.10
CA LEU A 151 -18.04 12.26 -0.44
C LEU A 151 -16.59 12.39 -0.92
N GLN A 152 -15.63 11.75 -0.22
CA GLN A 152 -14.23 11.74 -0.64
C GLN A 152 -14.04 11.08 -2.02
N ALA A 153 -14.78 10.00 -2.32
CA ALA A 153 -14.70 9.32 -3.60
C ALA A 153 -15.29 10.18 -4.74
N VAL A 154 -16.40 10.90 -4.48
CA VAL A 154 -16.97 11.85 -5.44
C VAL A 154 -16.02 13.00 -5.73
N ASP A 155 -15.40 13.59 -4.69
CA ASP A 155 -14.39 14.64 -4.87
C ASP A 155 -13.19 14.13 -5.70
N ARG A 156 -12.73 12.89 -5.44
CA ARG A 156 -11.67 12.26 -6.23
C ARG A 156 -12.05 12.04 -7.68
N LEU A 157 -13.31 11.64 -7.95
CA LEU A 157 -13.82 11.50 -9.31
C LEU A 157 -13.81 12.84 -10.05
N ASP A 158 -14.34 13.89 -9.42
CA ASP A 158 -14.39 15.23 -10.02
C ASP A 158 -12.97 15.77 -10.26
N ASP A 159 -12.04 15.52 -9.35
CA ASP A 159 -10.61 15.85 -9.53
C ASP A 159 -10.00 15.07 -10.70
N ALA A 160 -10.16 13.75 -10.73
CA ALA A 160 -9.60 12.91 -11.78
C ALA A 160 -10.13 13.33 -13.17
N MET A 161 -11.44 13.59 -13.28
CA MET A 161 -12.04 14.07 -14.54
C MET A 161 -11.50 15.42 -15.02
N ARG A 162 -11.01 16.27 -14.08
CA ARG A 162 -10.40 17.56 -14.41
C ARG A 162 -8.91 17.44 -14.75
N MET A 163 -8.20 16.50 -14.10
CA MET A 163 -6.75 16.38 -14.19
C MET A 163 -6.28 15.46 -15.31
N VAL A 164 -7.11 14.48 -15.68
CA VAL A 164 -6.74 13.49 -16.71
C VAL A 164 -7.18 13.97 -18.07
N ASP A 165 -6.19 14.26 -18.93
CA ASP A 165 -6.39 14.69 -20.30
C ASP A 165 -6.32 13.52 -21.30
N GLY A 166 -6.45 13.82 -22.59
CA GLY A 166 -6.29 12.86 -23.68
C GLY A 166 -7.36 11.77 -23.71
N ASP A 167 -7.00 10.64 -24.30
CA ASP A 167 -7.92 9.50 -24.50
C ASP A 167 -8.33 8.87 -23.17
N GLU A 168 -7.43 8.80 -22.20
CA GLU A 168 -7.71 8.31 -20.85
C GLU A 168 -8.78 9.16 -20.16
N GLY A 169 -8.67 10.48 -20.26
CA GLY A 169 -9.65 11.41 -19.71
C GLY A 169 -11.03 11.31 -20.41
N ILE A 170 -11.05 11.07 -21.73
CA ILE A 170 -12.30 10.82 -22.46
C ILE A 170 -12.97 9.54 -21.97
N ARG A 171 -12.18 8.44 -21.81
CA ARG A 171 -12.70 7.16 -21.29
C ARG A 171 -13.22 7.30 -19.86
N LEU A 172 -12.46 7.96 -18.99
CA LEU A 172 -12.85 8.18 -17.59
C LEU A 172 -14.17 8.94 -17.50
N ARG A 173 -14.33 10.05 -18.24
CA ARG A 173 -15.58 10.83 -18.26
C ARG A 173 -16.76 10.04 -18.81
N ALA A 174 -16.54 9.14 -19.77
CA ALA A 174 -17.60 8.25 -20.28
C ALA A 174 -18.06 7.23 -19.22
N LEU A 175 -17.23 6.87 -18.26
CA LEU A 175 -17.55 5.94 -17.17
C LEU A 175 -18.22 6.63 -15.96
N GLU A 176 -18.30 7.96 -15.93
CA GLU A 176 -18.85 8.70 -14.77
C GLU A 176 -20.15 8.14 -14.22
N PRO A 177 -21.21 7.87 -15.04
CA PRO A 177 -22.47 7.36 -14.51
C PRO A 177 -22.31 5.99 -13.81
N SER A 178 -21.49 5.10 -14.38
CA SER A 178 -21.20 3.78 -13.81
C SER A 178 -20.40 3.88 -12.52
N VAL A 179 -19.42 4.78 -12.46
CA VAL A 179 -18.63 5.06 -11.26
C VAL A 179 -19.55 5.57 -10.15
N ARG A 180 -20.40 6.57 -10.41
CA ARG A 180 -21.32 7.11 -9.40
C ARG A 180 -22.29 6.03 -8.90
N ALA A 181 -22.77 5.14 -9.78
CA ALA A 181 -23.60 4.01 -9.39
C ALA A 181 -22.86 3.02 -8.50
N ALA A 182 -21.61 2.70 -8.82
CA ALA A 182 -20.77 1.81 -8.02
C ALA A 182 -20.40 2.38 -6.63
N LEU A 183 -20.36 3.70 -6.48
CA LEU A 183 -20.12 4.37 -5.19
C LEU A 183 -21.37 4.46 -4.30
N ALA A 184 -22.58 4.20 -4.82
CA ALA A 184 -23.84 4.34 -4.08
C ALA A 184 -23.89 3.55 -2.76
N PRO A 185 -23.30 2.34 -2.60
CA PRO A 185 -23.30 1.63 -1.31
C PRO A 185 -22.64 2.38 -0.15
N LEU A 186 -21.80 3.38 -0.45
CA LEU A 186 -21.17 4.25 0.55
C LEU A 186 -22.06 5.46 0.91
N ASP A 187 -23.09 5.81 0.11
CA ASP A 187 -23.98 6.95 0.40
C ASP A 187 -25.00 6.60 1.50
N SER A 188 -24.49 6.30 2.67
CA SER A 188 -25.30 5.98 3.84
C SER A 188 -24.68 6.52 5.13
N ASN A 189 -25.52 6.73 6.15
CA ASN A 189 -25.07 7.11 7.49
C ASN A 189 -24.71 5.91 8.36
N GLU A 190 -24.57 4.71 7.79
CA GLU A 190 -24.09 3.54 8.50
C GLU A 190 -22.70 3.80 9.06
N LEU A 191 -22.50 3.44 10.33
CA LEU A 191 -21.25 3.62 11.02
C LEU A 191 -20.37 2.38 10.82
N LEU A 192 -19.21 2.57 10.22
CA LEU A 192 -18.19 1.55 10.04
C LEU A 192 -17.20 1.61 11.20
N ALA A 193 -16.79 0.45 11.71
CA ALA A 193 -15.71 0.38 12.67
C ALA A 193 -14.44 1.02 12.08
N ALA A 194 -13.75 1.79 12.91
CA ALA A 194 -12.56 2.52 12.55
C ALA A 194 -11.51 2.45 13.65
N HIS A 195 -10.25 2.41 13.25
CA HIS A 195 -9.07 2.54 14.08
C HIS A 195 -7.92 3.08 13.22
N ARG A 196 -6.72 3.20 13.78
CA ARG A 196 -5.56 3.51 12.95
C ARG A 196 -5.30 2.33 12.00
N ILE A 197 -5.04 2.64 10.76
CA ILE A 197 -4.77 1.65 9.70
C ILE A 197 -3.40 1.93 9.06
N HIS A 198 -2.95 1.06 8.17
CA HIS A 198 -1.74 1.31 7.38
C HIS A 198 -1.90 2.56 6.49
N GLY A 199 -3.03 2.65 5.81
CA GLY A 199 -3.43 3.82 5.02
C GLY A 199 -2.84 3.91 3.62
N ASP A 200 -1.93 2.97 3.25
CA ASP A 200 -1.35 2.85 1.91
C ASP A 200 -0.93 1.40 1.62
N LEU A 201 -1.80 0.43 1.96
CA LEU A 201 -1.49 -0.99 1.93
C LEU A 201 -1.70 -1.59 0.54
N HIS A 202 -0.75 -1.42 -0.35
CA HIS A 202 -0.73 -2.04 -1.68
C HIS A 202 0.36 -3.13 -1.79
N ALA A 203 0.42 -3.86 -2.90
CA ALA A 203 1.37 -4.96 -3.12
C ALA A 203 2.83 -4.57 -2.80
N GLY A 204 3.26 -3.36 -3.15
CA GLY A 204 4.61 -2.85 -2.88
C GLY A 204 4.99 -2.84 -1.39
N GLN A 205 4.01 -2.82 -0.48
CA GLN A 205 4.28 -2.82 0.96
C GLN A 205 4.46 -4.23 1.55
N PHE A 206 4.27 -5.27 0.75
CA PHE A 206 4.50 -6.66 1.15
C PHE A 206 5.88 -7.12 0.68
N LEU A 207 6.91 -6.90 1.49
CA LEU A 207 8.24 -7.41 1.19
C LEU A 207 8.26 -8.93 1.32
N ARG A 208 8.86 -9.61 0.33
CA ARG A 208 9.11 -11.05 0.42
C ARG A 208 10.54 -11.31 0.90
N ALA A 209 10.67 -11.81 2.12
CA ALA A 209 11.93 -12.24 2.71
C ALA A 209 11.94 -13.77 2.80
N GLN A 210 12.68 -14.43 1.91
CA GLN A 210 12.65 -15.89 1.75
C GLN A 210 11.20 -16.37 1.46
N ASP A 211 10.62 -17.19 2.33
CA ASP A 211 9.27 -17.74 2.20
C ASP A 211 8.23 -16.99 3.05
N GLN A 212 8.54 -15.79 3.52
CA GLN A 212 7.66 -15.00 4.37
C GLN A 212 7.37 -13.64 3.73
N LEU A 213 6.16 -13.13 4.01
CA LEU A 213 5.81 -11.74 3.74
C LEU A 213 5.87 -10.94 5.04
N VAL A 214 6.34 -9.70 4.91
CA VAL A 214 6.27 -8.70 5.98
C VAL A 214 5.72 -7.40 5.41
N ILE A 215 5.00 -6.63 6.24
CA ILE A 215 4.47 -5.32 5.86
C ILE A 215 5.51 -4.24 6.22
N THR A 216 5.71 -3.30 5.31
CA THR A 216 6.62 -2.17 5.48
C THR A 216 5.94 -0.85 5.17
N ASP A 217 6.63 0.27 5.41
CA ASP A 217 6.23 1.64 5.06
C ASP A 217 4.89 2.10 5.67
N PHE A 218 4.88 2.23 6.98
CA PHE A 218 3.73 2.67 7.78
C PHE A 218 3.47 4.19 7.74
N ASP A 219 4.03 4.92 6.79
CA ASP A 219 3.86 6.39 6.71
C ASP A 219 2.45 6.81 6.26
N GLY A 220 1.67 5.88 5.70
CA GLY A 220 0.32 6.12 5.19
C GLY A 220 0.27 6.84 3.86
N ASN A 221 -0.94 7.23 3.43
CA ASN A 221 -1.18 7.82 2.11
C ASN A 221 -0.31 9.05 1.84
N PRO A 222 0.56 9.04 0.81
CA PRO A 222 1.46 10.16 0.51
C PRO A 222 0.74 11.45 0.10
N LEU A 223 -0.50 11.37 -0.37
CA LEU A 223 -1.31 12.54 -0.75
C LEU A 223 -2.06 13.17 0.43
N ALA A 224 -2.11 12.51 1.59
CA ALA A 224 -2.74 13.02 2.80
C ALA A 224 -1.73 13.79 3.67
N ASP A 225 -2.19 14.81 4.38
CA ASP A 225 -1.35 15.49 5.36
C ASP A 225 -1.13 14.65 6.64
N SER A 226 -0.17 15.03 7.47
CA SER A 226 0.18 14.29 8.70
C SER A 226 -0.97 14.19 9.70
N ARG A 227 -1.88 15.17 9.74
CA ARG A 227 -3.06 15.15 10.60
C ARG A 227 -4.08 14.13 10.11
N GLU A 228 -4.35 14.14 8.79
CA GLU A 228 -5.28 13.22 8.16
C GLU A 228 -4.82 11.77 8.31
N ARG A 229 -3.51 11.49 8.11
CA ARG A 229 -2.92 10.16 8.29
C ARG A 229 -3.05 9.61 9.72
N ARG A 230 -3.29 10.47 10.71
CA ARG A 230 -3.46 10.09 12.12
C ARG A 230 -4.92 9.88 12.52
N LEU A 231 -5.87 10.11 11.62
CA LEU A 231 -7.27 9.87 11.92
C LEU A 231 -7.61 8.38 11.87
N PRO A 232 -8.48 7.87 12.77
CA PRO A 232 -9.05 6.54 12.63
C PRO A 232 -9.81 6.42 11.30
N GLN A 233 -9.62 5.31 10.63
CA GLN A 233 -10.26 5.00 9.35
C GLN A 233 -10.75 3.55 9.35
N SER A 234 -11.69 3.22 8.46
CA SER A 234 -12.15 1.84 8.33
C SER A 234 -11.04 0.95 7.75
N PRO A 235 -10.78 -0.23 8.35
CA PRO A 235 -9.87 -1.23 7.79
C PRO A 235 -10.19 -1.66 6.36
N LEU A 236 -11.44 -1.47 5.92
CA LEU A 236 -11.84 -1.75 4.54
C LEU A 236 -11.06 -0.94 3.49
N LEU A 237 -10.48 0.21 3.87
CA LEU A 237 -9.62 0.99 2.97
C LEU A 237 -8.34 0.23 2.63
N ASP A 238 -7.66 -0.33 3.64
CA ASP A 238 -6.47 -1.15 3.42
C ASP A 238 -6.80 -2.43 2.64
N VAL A 239 -7.94 -3.07 2.96
CA VAL A 239 -8.40 -4.25 2.22
C VAL A 239 -8.67 -3.91 0.75
N ALA A 240 -9.32 -2.77 0.47
CA ALA A 240 -9.58 -2.32 -0.89
C ALA A 240 -8.27 -2.05 -1.66
N SER A 241 -7.31 -1.36 -1.04
CA SER A 241 -5.99 -1.10 -1.62
C SER A 241 -5.22 -2.39 -1.88
N MET A 242 -5.18 -3.30 -0.90
CA MET A 242 -4.49 -4.59 -1.00
C MET A 242 -5.05 -5.42 -2.17
N VAL A 243 -6.36 -5.65 -2.25
CA VAL A 243 -6.94 -6.45 -3.34
C VAL A 243 -6.88 -5.73 -4.68
N GLN A 244 -6.99 -4.40 -4.70
CA GLN A 244 -6.86 -3.65 -5.93
C GLN A 244 -5.44 -3.70 -6.48
N SER A 245 -4.44 -3.76 -5.62
CA SER A 245 -3.04 -3.93 -6.05
C SER A 245 -2.74 -5.30 -6.68
N ILE A 246 -3.52 -6.35 -6.38
CA ILE A 246 -3.45 -7.63 -7.11
C ILE A 246 -3.90 -7.43 -8.57
N ASP A 247 -4.96 -6.66 -8.80
CA ASP A 247 -5.39 -6.27 -10.16
C ASP A 247 -4.28 -5.48 -10.86
N HIS A 248 -3.68 -4.50 -10.19
CA HIS A 248 -2.59 -3.69 -10.76
C HIS A 248 -1.39 -4.54 -11.19
N VAL A 249 -0.99 -5.55 -10.41
CA VAL A 249 0.05 -6.53 -10.81
C VAL A 249 -0.33 -7.18 -12.13
N GLY A 250 -1.56 -7.64 -12.28
CA GLY A 250 -2.06 -8.20 -13.54
C GLY A 250 -1.96 -7.20 -14.70
N ARG A 251 -2.40 -5.94 -14.51
CA ARG A 251 -2.32 -4.88 -15.54
C ARG A 251 -0.87 -4.58 -15.96
N ILE A 252 0.05 -4.58 -14.99
CA ILE A 252 1.49 -4.41 -15.28
C ILE A 252 1.99 -5.54 -16.16
N VAL A 253 1.69 -6.79 -15.82
CA VAL A 253 2.12 -7.97 -16.56
C VAL A 253 1.58 -7.96 -17.99
N VAL A 254 0.27 -7.72 -18.16
CA VAL A 254 -0.33 -7.58 -19.49
C VAL A 254 0.34 -6.47 -20.29
N LYS A 255 0.47 -5.26 -19.71
CA LYS A 255 1.01 -4.11 -20.43
C LYS A 255 2.47 -4.28 -20.86
N ARG A 256 3.31 -4.84 -19.97
CA ARG A 256 4.77 -4.80 -20.13
C ARG A 256 5.37 -6.09 -20.65
N ARG A 257 4.72 -7.25 -20.42
CA ARG A 257 5.32 -8.57 -20.66
C ARG A 257 4.47 -9.45 -21.57
N HIS A 258 3.14 -9.49 -21.37
CA HIS A 258 2.25 -10.46 -22.03
C HIS A 258 0.97 -9.82 -22.60
N PRO A 259 1.03 -8.91 -23.58
CA PRO A 259 -0.16 -8.20 -24.06
C PRO A 259 -1.24 -9.09 -24.69
N TRP A 260 -0.91 -10.33 -25.02
CA TRP A 260 -1.83 -11.32 -25.59
C TRP A 260 -2.43 -12.32 -24.57
N ARG A 261 -2.04 -12.26 -23.28
CA ARG A 261 -2.49 -13.19 -22.24
C ARG A 261 -3.53 -12.54 -21.29
N GLY A 262 -4.28 -11.56 -21.79
CA GLY A 262 -5.22 -10.80 -20.96
C GLY A 262 -6.28 -11.65 -20.26
N ALA A 263 -6.86 -12.65 -20.93
CA ALA A 263 -7.89 -13.51 -20.36
C ALA A 263 -7.37 -14.33 -19.17
N GLU A 264 -6.18 -14.91 -19.29
CA GLU A 264 -5.57 -15.71 -18.22
C GLU A 264 -5.20 -14.84 -17.01
N VAL A 265 -4.78 -13.59 -17.27
CA VAL A 265 -4.49 -12.64 -16.21
C VAL A 265 -5.78 -12.18 -15.51
N GLU A 266 -6.90 -12.01 -16.21
CA GLU A 266 -8.21 -11.76 -15.57
C GLU A 266 -8.61 -12.92 -14.65
N ASP A 267 -8.39 -14.18 -15.06
CA ASP A 267 -8.62 -15.35 -14.21
C ASP A 267 -7.72 -15.33 -12.96
N PHE A 268 -6.44 -14.99 -13.14
CA PHE A 268 -5.52 -14.80 -12.00
C PHE A 268 -6.05 -13.74 -11.03
N ILE A 269 -6.42 -12.54 -11.53
CA ILE A 269 -6.92 -11.44 -10.70
C ILE A 269 -8.16 -11.90 -9.91
N ALA A 270 -9.09 -12.57 -10.56
CA ALA A 270 -10.32 -13.04 -9.92
C ALA A 270 -10.03 -14.05 -8.80
N VAL A 271 -9.23 -15.07 -9.08
CA VAL A 271 -8.92 -16.16 -8.12
C VAL A 271 -8.06 -15.63 -6.97
N ALA A 272 -7.02 -14.86 -7.25
CA ALA A 272 -6.12 -14.31 -6.23
C ALA A 272 -6.86 -13.32 -5.31
N THR A 273 -7.71 -12.45 -5.87
CA THR A 273 -8.56 -11.53 -5.07
C THR A 273 -9.49 -12.32 -4.15
N ALA A 274 -10.16 -13.36 -4.67
CA ALA A 274 -11.05 -14.20 -3.86
C ALA A 274 -10.29 -14.92 -2.73
N ALA A 275 -9.11 -15.44 -3.01
CA ALA A 275 -8.24 -16.11 -2.03
C ALA A 275 -7.79 -15.13 -0.91
N ALA A 276 -7.32 -13.95 -1.28
CA ALA A 276 -6.92 -12.92 -0.32
C ALA A 276 -8.09 -12.50 0.60
N LEU A 277 -9.28 -12.31 0.03
CA LEU A 277 -10.47 -11.94 0.80
C LEU A 277 -10.95 -13.07 1.71
N ALA A 278 -10.92 -14.32 1.24
CA ALA A 278 -11.27 -15.48 2.06
C ALA A 278 -10.32 -15.62 3.26
N ALA A 279 -9.03 -15.39 3.05
CA ALA A 279 -8.01 -15.44 4.09
C ALA A 279 -8.07 -14.23 5.07
N TYR A 280 -8.46 -13.06 4.58
CA TYR A 280 -8.69 -11.89 5.44
C TYR A 280 -9.90 -12.10 6.37
N GLY A 281 -10.99 -12.66 5.86
CA GLY A 281 -12.23 -12.88 6.59
C GLY A 281 -13.42 -12.09 6.04
N PRO A 282 -14.57 -12.14 6.72
CA PRO A 282 -15.82 -11.54 6.25
C PRO A 282 -15.74 -10.01 6.10
N VAL A 283 -16.18 -9.51 4.95
CA VAL A 283 -16.29 -8.08 4.65
C VAL A 283 -17.63 -7.77 3.97
N ASP A 284 -18.08 -6.53 4.07
CA ASP A 284 -19.21 -6.04 3.26
C ASP A 284 -18.77 -5.90 1.81
N ALA A 285 -19.21 -6.82 0.96
CA ALA A 285 -18.78 -6.90 -0.45
C ALA A 285 -19.17 -5.66 -1.26
N ALA A 286 -20.35 -5.07 -0.98
CA ALA A 286 -20.81 -3.90 -1.73
C ALA A 286 -20.00 -2.65 -1.38
N LYS A 287 -19.71 -2.43 -0.09
CA LYS A 287 -18.87 -1.33 0.36
C LYS A 287 -17.40 -1.52 -0.07
N LEU A 288 -16.89 -2.76 0.02
CA LEU A 288 -15.55 -3.06 -0.46
C LEU A 288 -15.41 -2.77 -1.96
N HIS A 289 -16.39 -3.19 -2.77
CA HIS A 289 -16.40 -2.88 -4.21
C HIS A 289 -16.37 -1.37 -4.46
N ALA A 290 -17.21 -0.61 -3.77
CA ALA A 290 -17.23 0.86 -3.88
C ALA A 290 -15.90 1.50 -3.45
N LEU A 291 -15.23 0.98 -2.41
CA LEU A 291 -13.92 1.46 -1.98
C LEU A 291 -12.81 1.09 -2.97
N ARG A 292 -12.89 -0.07 -3.65
CA ARG A 292 -11.98 -0.42 -4.74
C ARG A 292 -12.12 0.55 -5.92
N VAL A 293 -13.37 0.92 -6.28
CA VAL A 293 -13.62 1.97 -7.29
C VAL A 293 -13.01 3.30 -6.83
N ALA A 294 -13.20 3.69 -5.56
CA ALA A 294 -12.59 4.90 -5.00
C ALA A 294 -11.05 4.86 -5.01
N GLN A 295 -10.44 3.68 -4.89
CA GLN A 295 -8.99 3.48 -5.01
C GLN A 295 -8.52 3.75 -6.45
N GLU A 296 -9.24 3.29 -7.48
CA GLU A 296 -8.89 3.62 -8.87
C GLU A 296 -8.94 5.12 -9.15
N LEU A 297 -9.91 5.84 -8.56
CA LEU A 297 -9.97 7.30 -8.68
C LEU A 297 -8.75 7.97 -8.01
N HIS A 298 -8.27 7.40 -6.91
CA HIS A 298 -7.02 7.82 -6.27
C HIS A 298 -5.82 7.59 -7.21
N GLU A 299 -5.74 6.41 -7.85
CA GLU A 299 -4.66 6.06 -8.79
C GLU A 299 -4.63 6.99 -10.01
N PHE A 300 -5.79 7.36 -10.57
CA PHE A 300 -5.85 8.35 -11.64
C PHE A 300 -5.25 9.70 -11.22
N ARG A 301 -5.59 10.17 -10.02
CA ARG A 301 -5.04 11.44 -9.48
C ARG A 301 -3.54 11.34 -9.24
N TYR A 302 -3.10 10.25 -8.62
CA TYR A 302 -1.68 9.99 -8.37
C TYR A 302 -0.90 9.94 -9.68
N ALA A 303 -1.39 9.21 -10.67
CA ALA A 303 -0.77 9.13 -11.99
C ALA A 303 -0.69 10.50 -12.67
N ALA A 304 -1.76 11.28 -12.65
CA ALA A 304 -1.79 12.61 -13.27
C ALA A 304 -0.82 13.59 -12.59
N THR A 305 -0.59 13.46 -11.27
CA THR A 305 0.21 14.40 -10.50
C THR A 305 1.68 14.01 -10.42
N HIS A 306 1.96 12.72 -10.22
CA HIS A 306 3.28 12.24 -9.82
C HIS A 306 3.91 11.22 -10.76
N LEU A 307 3.10 10.41 -11.46
CA LEU A 307 3.60 9.25 -12.18
C LEU A 307 2.84 8.99 -13.49
N GLN A 308 2.94 9.89 -14.47
CA GLN A 308 2.20 9.82 -15.74
C GLN A 308 2.34 8.45 -16.43
N ARG A 309 3.50 7.79 -16.32
CA ARG A 309 3.73 6.44 -16.87
C ARG A 309 2.87 5.34 -16.23
N TRP A 310 2.22 5.62 -15.10
CA TRP A 310 1.33 4.71 -14.36
C TRP A 310 -0.12 4.76 -14.86
N MET A 311 -0.50 5.79 -15.63
CA MET A 311 -1.88 6.08 -16.05
C MET A 311 -2.58 4.87 -16.70
N TYR A 312 -1.85 4.01 -17.39
CA TYR A 312 -2.41 2.82 -18.03
C TYR A 312 -2.99 1.79 -17.03
N VAL A 313 -2.59 1.85 -15.77
CA VAL A 313 -3.07 0.91 -14.73
C VAL A 313 -4.51 1.22 -14.36
N PRO A 314 -4.85 2.39 -13.81
CA PRO A 314 -6.24 2.72 -13.49
C PRO A 314 -7.14 2.79 -14.74
N ASP A 315 -6.60 3.19 -15.90
CA ASP A 315 -7.34 3.22 -17.17
C ASP A 315 -7.78 1.81 -17.63
N ALA A 316 -7.01 0.77 -17.30
CA ALA A 316 -7.37 -0.62 -17.57
C ALA A 316 -8.20 -1.27 -16.45
N ALA A 317 -7.92 -0.93 -15.19
CA ALA A 317 -8.52 -1.55 -14.02
C ALA A 317 -9.96 -1.06 -13.78
N LEU A 318 -10.22 0.26 -13.86
CA LEU A 318 -11.54 0.83 -13.58
C LEU A 318 -12.64 0.24 -14.48
N PRO A 319 -12.49 0.16 -15.82
CA PRO A 319 -13.52 -0.47 -16.66
C PRO A 319 -13.75 -1.96 -16.33
N ALA A 320 -12.69 -2.67 -15.96
CA ALA A 320 -12.79 -4.08 -15.58
C ALA A 320 -13.57 -4.25 -14.27
N LEU A 321 -13.32 -3.39 -13.29
CA LEU A 321 -14.00 -3.38 -12.00
C LEU A 321 -15.49 -3.02 -12.12
N LEU A 322 -15.88 -2.22 -13.10
CA LEU A 322 -17.26 -1.80 -13.35
C LEU A 322 -18.09 -2.78 -14.20
N ARG A 323 -17.50 -3.89 -14.66
CA ARG A 323 -18.27 -4.93 -15.36
C ARG A 323 -19.23 -5.62 -14.37
N PRO A 324 -20.45 -5.96 -14.83
CA PRO A 324 -21.44 -6.67 -14.01
C PRO A 324 -20.99 -8.08 -13.64
#